data_212f4adbfe8695ec0ceae653f624bdcf
#
_entry.id   212f4adbfe8695ec0ceae653f624bdcf
#
_cell.length_a   1.000
_cell.length_b   1.000
_cell.length_c   1.000
_cell.angle_alpha   90.00
_cell.angle_beta   90.00
_cell.angle_gamma   90.00
#
_symmetry.space_group_name_H-M   'P 1'
#
loop_
_entity.id
_entity.type
_entity.pdbx_description
1 polymer ?
#
loop_
_entity_poly.entity_id
_entity_poly.type
_entity_poly.pdbx_seq_one_letter_code
_entity_poly.pdbx_strand_id
1 'polypeptide(L)'
;EHPVWVKAWYLNPETFKSAPLFLLSTDLPENDYVSQTITHRLYDANVATKVAQFILLGVGGAKLMDELNFNPGLYHLNEAHGISAAFYLDKKYGNKEEVKKRLVFTTHTPEEAGKEKHDIQKKKKMGYFCGMKLDEVRELTGMAGDQFNHSLVALRFAKLANGVSQLHGEVSRNLWKKFEGICEIKAITNAQNWHYWADKQLY
;
A
#
# COMPACT_ATOMS: atom_id res chain seq x y z
N GLU A 1 -2.51 -20.10 -12.51
CA GLU A 1 -1.56 -19.08 -11.97
C GLU A 1 -0.25 -19.23 -12.73
N HIS A 2 0.28 -18.14 -13.24
CA HIS A 2 1.62 -18.08 -13.81
C HIS A 2 2.46 -17.05 -13.04
N PRO A 3 3.77 -17.26 -12.88
CA PRO A 3 4.63 -16.29 -12.22
C PRO A 3 4.76 -15.03 -13.07
N VAL A 4 4.86 -13.89 -12.40
CA VAL A 4 5.22 -12.62 -13.03
C VAL A 4 6.61 -12.24 -12.52
N TRP A 5 7.54 -12.11 -13.44
CA TRP A 5 8.90 -11.70 -13.14
C TRP A 5 8.96 -10.19 -12.87
N VAL A 6 9.71 -9.82 -11.85
CA VAL A 6 9.82 -8.43 -11.40
C VAL A 6 11.29 -8.06 -11.29
N LYS A 7 11.65 -6.95 -11.90
CA LYS A 7 12.97 -6.32 -11.74
C LYS A 7 12.87 -5.15 -10.76
N ALA A 8 13.77 -5.11 -9.79
CA ALA A 8 13.94 -3.99 -8.92
C ALA A 8 15.10 -3.10 -9.43
N TRP A 9 14.80 -1.87 -9.77
CA TRP A 9 15.80 -0.86 -10.06
C TRP A 9 16.20 -0.15 -8.78
N TYR A 10 17.47 -0.05 -8.53
CA TYR A 10 18.01 0.63 -7.35
C TYR A 10 18.53 2.00 -7.72
N LEU A 11 18.00 3.02 -7.04
CA LEU A 11 18.50 4.38 -7.13
C LEU A 11 19.35 4.67 -5.89
N ASN A 12 20.65 4.88 -6.12
CA ASN A 12 21.59 5.10 -5.05
C ASN A 12 21.29 6.44 -4.32
N PRO A 13 21.18 6.43 -2.98
CA PRO A 13 20.95 7.64 -2.18
C PRO A 13 21.96 8.75 -2.41
N GLU A 14 23.22 8.43 -2.69
CA GLU A 14 24.28 9.42 -2.95
C GLU A 14 23.98 10.29 -4.19
N THR A 15 23.31 9.72 -5.20
CA THR A 15 22.97 10.42 -6.45
C THR A 15 22.01 11.59 -6.20
N PHE A 16 21.04 11.41 -5.32
CA PHE A 16 19.97 12.39 -5.06
C PHE A 16 19.93 12.88 -3.62
N LYS A 17 20.91 12.49 -2.79
CA LYS A 17 20.93 12.80 -1.35
C LYS A 17 19.61 12.46 -0.67
N SER A 18 19.07 11.30 -0.98
CA SER A 18 17.78 10.79 -0.51
C SER A 18 17.93 9.44 0.21
N ALA A 19 16.83 8.88 0.69
CA ALA A 19 16.80 7.48 1.08
C ALA A 19 16.98 6.56 -0.14
N PRO A 20 17.43 5.31 0.04
CA PRO A 20 17.44 4.31 -1.04
C PRO A 20 16.06 4.18 -1.67
N LEU A 21 15.99 4.21 -3.00
CA LEU A 21 14.74 4.05 -3.74
C LEU A 21 14.80 2.81 -4.60
N PHE A 22 13.78 1.97 -4.50
CA PHE A 22 13.60 0.81 -5.34
C PHE A 22 12.37 0.99 -6.21
N LEU A 23 12.53 0.88 -7.53
CA LEU A 23 11.45 0.92 -8.50
C LEU A 23 11.22 -0.49 -9.04
N LEU A 24 9.98 -0.99 -8.92
CA LEU A 24 9.61 -2.32 -9.38
C LEU A 24 9.04 -2.24 -10.79
N SER A 25 9.54 -3.05 -11.70
CA SER A 25 9.09 -3.12 -13.09
C SER A 25 8.79 -4.57 -13.48
N THR A 26 7.71 -4.75 -14.25
CA THR A 26 7.35 -6.02 -14.88
C THR A 26 7.68 -6.03 -16.37
N ASP A 27 8.23 -4.96 -16.91
CA ASP A 27 8.62 -4.84 -18.32
C ASP A 27 9.91 -5.64 -18.57
N LEU A 28 9.73 -6.94 -18.71
CA LEU A 28 10.78 -7.94 -18.88
C LEU A 28 10.39 -8.94 -19.96
N PRO A 29 11.33 -9.39 -20.81
CA PRO A 29 11.05 -10.36 -21.88
C PRO A 29 10.58 -11.73 -21.38
N GLU A 30 10.84 -12.06 -20.12
CA GLU A 30 10.38 -13.30 -19.47
C GLU A 30 8.88 -13.29 -19.17
N ASN A 31 8.25 -12.13 -19.18
CA ASN A 31 6.82 -11.97 -18.97
C ASN A 31 6.04 -12.02 -20.29
N ASP A 32 4.80 -12.51 -20.22
CA ASP A 32 3.86 -12.32 -21.33
C ASP A 32 3.53 -10.81 -21.53
N TYR A 33 3.01 -10.49 -22.72
CA TYR A 33 2.74 -9.10 -23.09
C TYR A 33 1.85 -8.35 -22.08
N VAL A 34 0.83 -9.00 -21.53
CA VAL A 34 -0.08 -8.36 -20.55
C VAL A 34 0.66 -8.05 -19.26
N SER A 35 1.45 -8.99 -18.77
CA SER A 35 2.26 -8.83 -17.56
C SER A 35 3.32 -7.74 -17.72
N GLN A 36 3.96 -7.63 -18.90
CA GLN A 36 4.91 -6.55 -19.18
C GLN A 36 4.28 -5.17 -19.02
N THR A 37 3.02 -5.00 -19.42
CA THR A 37 2.35 -3.69 -19.41
C THR A 37 1.88 -3.23 -18.02
N ILE A 38 1.93 -4.05 -16.98
CA ILE A 38 1.43 -3.71 -15.63
C ILE A 38 2.03 -2.38 -15.12
N THR A 39 3.29 -2.13 -15.37
CA THR A 39 4.01 -0.95 -14.86
C THR A 39 4.17 0.19 -15.88
N HIS A 40 3.53 0.13 -17.04
CA HIS A 40 3.68 1.14 -18.09
C HIS A 40 2.95 2.45 -17.79
N ARG A 41 1.85 2.40 -17.04
CA ARG A 41 1.02 3.60 -16.77
C ARG A 41 0.74 3.75 -15.30
N LEU A 42 0.96 4.95 -14.79
CA LEU A 42 0.51 5.36 -13.47
C LEU A 42 -1.02 5.57 -13.51
N TYR A 43 -1.71 5.09 -12.49
CA TYR A 43 -3.18 5.20 -12.37
C TYR A 43 -3.94 4.60 -13.56
N ASP A 44 -3.63 3.38 -13.92
CA ASP A 44 -4.31 2.69 -15.02
C ASP A 44 -5.83 2.61 -14.77
N ALA A 45 -6.61 2.87 -15.81
CA ALA A 45 -8.07 2.80 -15.75
C ALA A 45 -8.60 1.36 -15.66
N ASN A 46 -7.81 0.37 -16.14
CA ASN A 46 -8.18 -1.03 -16.06
C ASN A 46 -8.05 -1.55 -14.63
N VAL A 47 -9.15 -2.03 -14.06
CA VAL A 47 -9.20 -2.53 -12.68
C VAL A 47 -8.25 -3.71 -12.45
N ALA A 48 -8.07 -4.60 -13.43
CA ALA A 48 -7.15 -5.73 -13.27
C ALA A 48 -5.69 -5.26 -13.21
N THR A 49 -5.30 -4.37 -14.12
CA THR A 49 -3.96 -3.75 -14.11
C THR A 49 -3.72 -3.01 -12.79
N LYS A 50 -4.68 -2.21 -12.34
CA LYS A 50 -4.59 -1.49 -11.06
C LYS A 50 -4.41 -2.45 -9.87
N VAL A 51 -5.18 -3.53 -9.80
CA VAL A 51 -5.00 -4.55 -8.75
C VAL A 51 -3.64 -5.22 -8.83
N ALA A 52 -3.14 -5.51 -10.05
CA ALA A 52 -1.80 -6.06 -10.24
C ALA A 52 -0.71 -5.08 -9.76
N GLN A 53 -0.86 -3.78 -10.04
CA GLN A 53 0.04 -2.74 -9.52
C GLN A 53 0.04 -2.69 -7.99
N PHE A 54 -1.12 -2.85 -7.35
CA PHE A 54 -1.22 -2.88 -5.89
C PHE A 54 -0.57 -4.15 -5.28
N ILE A 55 -0.67 -5.30 -5.95
CA ILE A 55 0.04 -6.52 -5.56
C ILE A 55 1.55 -6.30 -5.68
N LEU A 56 1.98 -5.76 -6.80
CA LEU A 56 3.39 -5.47 -7.05
C LEU A 56 3.96 -4.53 -6.00
N LEU A 57 3.28 -3.43 -5.70
CA LEU A 57 3.73 -2.46 -4.71
C LEU A 57 3.78 -3.07 -3.29
N GLY A 58 2.72 -3.73 -2.86
CA GLY A 58 2.61 -4.25 -1.49
C GLY A 58 3.36 -5.56 -1.31
N VAL A 59 2.90 -6.63 -1.94
CA VAL A 59 3.53 -7.95 -1.83
C VAL A 59 4.94 -7.95 -2.43
N GLY A 60 5.10 -7.37 -3.61
CA GLY A 60 6.40 -7.29 -4.28
C GLY A 60 7.40 -6.47 -3.48
N GLY A 61 6.99 -5.33 -2.93
CA GLY A 61 7.83 -4.50 -2.06
C GLY A 61 8.26 -5.22 -0.79
N ALA A 62 7.33 -5.91 -0.11
CA ALA A 62 7.64 -6.67 1.10
C ALA A 62 8.59 -7.85 0.81
N LYS A 63 8.37 -8.57 -0.28
CA LYS A 63 9.28 -9.65 -0.75
C LYS A 63 10.67 -9.11 -1.06
N LEU A 64 10.76 -7.96 -1.72
CA LEU A 64 12.05 -7.35 -2.01
C LEU A 64 12.87 -7.08 -0.75
N MET A 65 12.21 -6.61 0.32
CA MET A 65 12.90 -6.39 1.60
C MET A 65 13.49 -7.70 2.15
N ASP A 66 12.76 -8.79 2.02
CA ASP A 66 13.24 -10.11 2.46
C ASP A 66 14.39 -10.63 1.60
N GLU A 67 14.30 -10.50 0.29
CA GLU A 67 15.36 -10.93 -0.64
C GLU A 67 16.66 -10.12 -0.46
N LEU A 68 16.54 -8.87 -0.06
CA LEU A 68 17.69 -8.02 0.27
C LEU A 68 18.19 -8.18 1.72
N ASN A 69 17.59 -9.10 2.49
CA ASN A 69 17.85 -9.28 3.91
C ASN A 69 17.65 -8.02 4.75
N PHE A 70 16.82 -7.09 4.28
CA PHE A 70 16.34 -5.99 5.10
C PHE A 70 15.29 -6.50 6.09
N ASN A 71 15.41 -6.06 7.32
CA ASN A 71 14.41 -6.36 8.35
C ASN A 71 13.80 -5.05 8.85
N PRO A 72 12.85 -4.45 8.11
CA PRO A 72 12.25 -3.17 8.50
C PRO A 72 11.55 -3.30 9.85
N GLY A 73 11.87 -2.39 10.78
CA GLY A 73 11.13 -2.29 12.04
C GLY A 73 9.72 -1.72 11.82
N LEU A 74 9.51 -1.01 10.71
CA LEU A 74 8.24 -0.37 10.36
C LEU A 74 8.03 -0.34 8.85
N TYR A 75 6.80 -0.63 8.43
CA TYR A 75 6.30 -0.44 7.08
C TYR A 75 5.34 0.74 7.06
N HIS A 76 5.63 1.76 6.27
CA HIS A 76 4.79 2.93 6.15
C HIS A 76 4.03 2.93 4.82
N LEU A 77 2.71 2.81 4.89
CA LEU A 77 1.84 2.92 3.73
C LEU A 77 1.48 4.39 3.48
N ASN A 78 1.95 4.92 2.36
CA ASN A 78 1.50 6.19 1.82
C ASN A 78 0.30 5.92 0.90
N GLU A 79 -0.91 6.18 1.37
CA GLU A 79 -2.18 5.66 0.89
C GLU A 79 -2.28 4.11 0.98
N ALA A 80 -3.46 3.58 0.71
CA ALA A 80 -3.75 2.17 0.90
C ALA A 80 -3.39 1.26 -0.29
N HIS A 81 -2.67 1.78 -1.29
CA HIS A 81 -2.31 1.04 -2.50
C HIS A 81 -1.44 -0.18 -2.19
N GLY A 82 -0.54 -0.06 -1.23
CA GLY A 82 0.36 -1.13 -0.80
C GLY A 82 -0.19 -2.05 0.29
N ILE A 83 -1.48 -1.96 0.67
CA ILE A 83 -2.03 -2.76 1.80
C ILE A 83 -1.96 -4.28 1.57
N SER A 84 -1.77 -4.75 0.36
CA SER A 84 -1.53 -6.16 0.08
C SER A 84 -0.30 -6.71 0.82
N ALA A 85 0.67 -5.86 1.18
CA ALA A 85 1.79 -6.21 2.04
C ALA A 85 1.35 -6.81 3.37
N ALA A 86 0.23 -6.35 3.95
CA ALA A 86 -0.26 -6.84 5.23
C ALA A 86 -0.53 -8.36 5.22
N PHE A 87 -1.03 -8.91 4.11
CA PHE A 87 -1.28 -10.34 3.96
C PHE A 87 0.01 -11.15 3.83
N TYR A 88 1.01 -10.60 3.14
CA TYR A 88 2.34 -11.21 3.10
C TYR A 88 3.00 -11.20 4.48
N LEU A 89 2.94 -10.10 5.19
CA LEU A 89 3.50 -9.94 6.53
C LEU A 89 2.77 -10.79 7.58
N ASP A 90 1.44 -10.94 7.46
CA ASP A 90 0.67 -11.82 8.33
C ASP A 90 1.15 -13.28 8.18
N LYS A 91 1.37 -13.72 6.94
CA LYS A 91 1.92 -15.03 6.66
C LYS A 91 3.35 -15.20 7.20
N LYS A 92 4.16 -14.14 7.12
CA LYS A 92 5.55 -14.11 7.61
C LYS A 92 5.62 -14.13 9.14
N TYR A 93 4.81 -13.36 9.82
CA TYR A 93 4.86 -13.19 11.28
C TYR A 93 3.85 -14.07 12.03
N GLY A 94 2.94 -14.71 11.33
CA GLY A 94 2.01 -15.69 11.87
C GLY A 94 0.76 -15.13 12.56
N ASN A 95 0.64 -13.81 12.69
CA ASN A 95 -0.56 -13.19 13.24
C ASN A 95 -0.68 -11.68 12.95
N LYS A 96 -1.91 -11.18 12.94
CA LYS A 96 -2.27 -9.80 12.69
C LYS A 96 -1.64 -8.80 13.68
N GLU A 97 -1.54 -9.15 14.94
CA GLU A 97 -1.01 -8.22 15.97
C GLU A 97 0.47 -7.91 15.74
N GLU A 98 1.23 -8.88 15.25
CA GLU A 98 2.63 -8.64 14.87
C GLU A 98 2.76 -7.75 13.63
N VAL A 99 1.84 -7.88 12.67
CA VAL A 99 1.75 -6.96 11.51
C VAL A 99 1.39 -5.56 12.00
N LYS A 100 0.38 -5.45 12.87
CA LYS A 100 -0.10 -4.19 13.41
C LYS A 100 0.99 -3.38 14.11
N LYS A 101 1.86 -4.04 14.87
CA LYS A 101 3.01 -3.38 15.52
C LYS A 101 3.97 -2.71 14.55
N ARG A 102 4.00 -3.18 13.30
CA ARG A 102 4.99 -2.80 12.27
C ARG A 102 4.42 -1.95 11.13
N LEU A 103 3.12 -1.64 11.14
CA LEU A 103 2.49 -0.96 10.03
C LEU A 103 1.91 0.39 10.47
N VAL A 104 2.22 1.44 9.73
CA VAL A 104 1.60 2.77 9.87
C VAL A 104 1.02 3.21 8.54
N PHE A 105 0.03 4.09 8.59
CA PHE A 105 -0.74 4.47 7.43
C PHE A 105 -0.94 5.98 7.35
N THR A 106 -0.59 6.60 6.24
CA THR A 106 -0.94 8.00 5.93
C THR A 106 -2.01 8.04 4.85
N THR A 107 -3.13 8.67 5.13
CA THR A 107 -4.18 8.94 4.15
C THR A 107 -4.14 10.38 3.66
N HIS A 108 -4.30 10.58 2.36
CA HIS A 108 -4.39 11.88 1.71
C HIS A 108 -5.81 12.16 1.20
N THR A 109 -6.67 11.15 1.17
CA THR A 109 -8.00 11.22 0.57
C THR A 109 -9.08 11.48 1.64
N PRO A 110 -9.65 12.71 1.71
CA PRO A 110 -10.61 13.08 2.74
C PRO A 110 -12.03 12.57 2.49
N GLU A 111 -12.33 12.08 1.27
CA GLU A 111 -13.67 11.69 0.85
C GLU A 111 -13.80 10.18 0.65
N GLU A 112 -14.96 9.62 1.03
CA GLU A 112 -15.24 8.19 0.84
C GLU A 112 -15.31 7.79 -0.65
N ALA A 113 -15.82 8.68 -1.50
CA ALA A 113 -15.94 8.44 -2.94
C ALA A 113 -14.59 8.28 -3.65
N GLY A 114 -13.52 8.90 -3.14
CA GLY A 114 -12.17 8.77 -3.68
C GLY A 114 -11.40 7.54 -3.20
N LYS A 115 -12.01 6.66 -2.36
CA LYS A 115 -11.32 5.52 -1.80
C LYS A 115 -11.51 4.26 -2.66
N GLU A 116 -10.40 3.57 -2.85
CA GLU A 116 -10.38 2.36 -3.68
C GLU A 116 -11.18 1.21 -3.04
N LYS A 117 -12.18 0.74 -3.77
CA LYS A 117 -12.99 -0.43 -3.43
C LYS A 117 -13.02 -1.37 -4.62
N HIS A 118 -12.66 -2.61 -4.44
CA HIS A 118 -12.65 -3.60 -5.50
C HIS A 118 -13.28 -4.91 -5.05
N ASP A 119 -13.78 -5.68 -6.01
CA ASP A 119 -14.32 -7.02 -5.79
C ASP A 119 -13.27 -7.94 -5.14
N ILE A 120 -13.66 -8.56 -4.01
CA ILE A 120 -12.76 -9.41 -3.20
C ILE A 120 -12.44 -10.74 -3.91
N GLN A 121 -13.39 -11.29 -4.70
CA GLN A 121 -13.18 -12.52 -5.45
C GLN A 121 -12.16 -12.31 -6.56
N LYS A 122 -12.24 -11.18 -7.26
CA LYS A 122 -11.27 -10.80 -8.28
C LYS A 122 -9.88 -10.69 -7.67
N LYS A 123 -9.75 -10.03 -6.52
CA LYS A 123 -8.47 -9.92 -5.81
C LYS A 123 -7.91 -11.28 -5.42
N LYS A 124 -8.74 -12.17 -4.91
CA LYS A 124 -8.32 -13.53 -4.57
C LYS A 124 -7.77 -14.27 -5.78
N LYS A 125 -8.50 -14.24 -6.91
CA LYS A 125 -8.06 -14.88 -8.17
C LYS A 125 -6.72 -14.35 -8.67
N MET A 126 -6.41 -13.10 -8.37
CA MET A 126 -5.15 -12.44 -8.74
C MET A 126 -4.00 -12.64 -7.73
N GLY A 127 -4.20 -13.41 -6.66
CA GLY A 127 -3.16 -13.67 -5.65
C GLY A 127 -2.94 -12.55 -4.62
N TYR A 128 -3.84 -11.55 -4.56
CA TYR A 128 -3.72 -10.38 -3.67
C TYR A 128 -3.56 -10.73 -2.19
N PHE A 129 -4.12 -11.84 -1.75
CA PHE A 129 -4.14 -12.29 -0.37
C PHE A 129 -3.11 -13.39 -0.06
N CYS A 130 -2.08 -13.53 -0.88
CA CYS A 130 -0.98 -14.50 -0.68
C CYS A 130 -1.44 -15.94 -0.45
N GLY A 131 -2.52 -16.37 -1.12
CA GLY A 131 -3.06 -17.73 -1.04
C GLY A 131 -4.06 -17.98 0.09
N MET A 132 -4.37 -16.99 0.95
CA MET A 132 -5.38 -17.11 2.00
C MET A 132 -6.76 -17.46 1.42
N LYS A 133 -7.56 -18.24 2.15
CA LYS A 133 -8.97 -18.46 1.82
C LYS A 133 -9.78 -17.20 2.10
N LEU A 134 -10.92 -17.02 1.42
CA LEU A 134 -11.74 -15.81 1.60
C LEU A 134 -12.31 -15.68 3.01
N ASP A 135 -12.64 -16.78 3.65
CA ASP A 135 -13.16 -16.74 5.02
C ASP A 135 -12.07 -16.26 6.00
N GLU A 136 -10.82 -16.72 5.82
CA GLU A 136 -9.65 -16.21 6.56
C GLU A 136 -9.44 -14.71 6.30
N VAL A 137 -9.53 -14.28 5.04
CA VAL A 137 -9.43 -12.86 4.68
C VAL A 137 -10.52 -12.03 5.34
N ARG A 138 -11.78 -12.51 5.33
CA ARG A 138 -12.90 -11.82 5.96
C ARG A 138 -12.74 -11.72 7.47
N GLU A 139 -12.35 -12.79 8.13
CA GLU A 139 -12.07 -12.82 9.57
C GLU A 139 -10.92 -11.84 9.91
N LEU A 140 -9.81 -11.94 9.19
CA LEU A 140 -8.62 -11.13 9.41
C LEU A 140 -8.86 -9.63 9.20
N THR A 141 -9.64 -9.26 8.16
CA THR A 141 -9.90 -7.87 7.79
C THR A 141 -11.16 -7.28 8.43
N GLY A 142 -12.05 -8.13 8.96
CA GLY A 142 -13.37 -7.73 9.44
C GLY A 142 -14.31 -7.25 8.32
N MET A 143 -14.07 -7.67 7.06
CA MET A 143 -14.87 -7.28 5.90
C MET A 143 -15.98 -8.31 5.65
N ALA A 144 -17.24 -7.90 5.76
CA ALA A 144 -18.39 -8.80 5.57
C ALA A 144 -18.91 -8.88 4.14
N GLY A 145 -18.62 -7.89 3.29
CA GLY A 145 -19.16 -7.78 1.92
C GLY A 145 -18.22 -8.25 0.83
N ASP A 146 -18.67 -8.10 -0.41
CA ASP A 146 -17.88 -8.45 -1.60
C ASP A 146 -16.95 -7.34 -2.08
N GLN A 147 -17.07 -6.15 -1.49
CA GLN A 147 -16.21 -5.01 -1.79
C GLN A 147 -15.08 -4.88 -0.76
N PHE A 148 -13.85 -5.02 -1.22
CA PHE A 148 -12.66 -4.83 -0.40
C PHE A 148 -12.32 -3.33 -0.32
N ASN A 149 -12.51 -2.74 0.85
CA ASN A 149 -12.16 -1.34 1.12
C ASN A 149 -10.73 -1.25 1.62
N HIS A 150 -9.82 -0.79 0.77
CA HIS A 150 -8.39 -0.73 1.06
C HIS A 150 -8.05 0.12 2.27
N SER A 151 -8.63 1.33 2.36
CA SER A 151 -8.34 2.25 3.47
C SER A 151 -8.86 1.73 4.81
N LEU A 152 -10.05 1.11 4.83
CA LEU A 152 -10.57 0.50 6.06
C LEU A 152 -9.67 -0.64 6.54
N VAL A 153 -9.22 -1.49 5.61
CA VAL A 153 -8.29 -2.58 5.94
C VAL A 153 -6.96 -2.02 6.43
N ALA A 154 -6.42 -0.97 5.79
CA ALA A 154 -5.20 -0.30 6.24
C ALA A 154 -5.34 0.24 7.67
N LEU A 155 -6.47 0.90 7.99
CA LEU A 155 -6.75 1.39 9.34
C LEU A 155 -6.85 0.26 10.39
N ARG A 156 -7.34 -0.91 10.00
CA ARG A 156 -7.45 -2.08 10.90
C ARG A 156 -6.13 -2.81 11.11
N PHE A 157 -5.21 -2.72 10.15
CA PHE A 157 -3.89 -3.35 10.22
C PHE A 157 -2.79 -2.40 10.72
N ALA A 158 -3.02 -1.10 10.72
CA ALA A 158 -2.02 -0.15 11.18
C ALA A 158 -2.03 -0.02 12.71
N LYS A 159 -0.84 0.20 13.28
CA LYS A 159 -0.66 0.62 14.67
C LYS A 159 -1.19 2.04 14.88
N LEU A 160 -0.97 2.88 13.88
CA LEU A 160 -1.31 4.29 13.88
C LEU A 160 -1.55 4.76 12.46
N ALA A 161 -2.47 5.71 12.29
CA ALA A 161 -2.67 6.40 11.02
C ALA A 161 -2.59 7.92 11.20
N ASN A 162 -2.39 8.64 10.11
CA ASN A 162 -2.51 10.09 10.10
C ASN A 162 -3.16 10.65 8.84
N GLY A 163 -3.90 11.74 9.03
CA GLY A 163 -4.23 12.68 7.98
C GLY A 163 -3.15 13.77 7.88
N VAL A 164 -3.07 14.44 6.74
CA VAL A 164 -1.94 15.30 6.33
C VAL A 164 -2.09 16.79 6.65
N SER A 165 -3.08 17.14 7.47
CA SER A 165 -3.29 18.45 8.07
C SER A 165 -4.21 18.33 9.30
N GLN A 166 -4.34 19.38 10.09
CA GLN A 166 -5.25 19.39 11.24
C GLN A 166 -6.69 19.13 10.79
N LEU A 167 -7.16 19.88 9.80
CA LEU A 167 -8.51 19.71 9.23
C LEU A 167 -8.70 18.30 8.64
N HIS A 168 -7.72 17.80 7.88
CA HIS A 168 -7.81 16.46 7.30
C HIS A 168 -7.86 15.36 8.37
N GLY A 169 -7.10 15.51 9.45
CA GLY A 169 -7.17 14.58 10.59
C GLY A 169 -8.55 14.57 11.25
N GLU A 170 -9.18 15.72 11.42
CA GLU A 170 -10.54 15.85 11.95
C GLU A 170 -11.57 15.20 11.03
N VAL A 171 -11.55 15.54 9.73
CA VAL A 171 -12.43 14.95 8.71
C VAL A 171 -12.25 13.43 8.66
N SER A 172 -11.02 12.94 8.68
CA SER A 172 -10.74 11.50 8.66
C SER A 172 -11.30 10.80 9.90
N ARG A 173 -11.10 11.32 11.10
CA ARG A 173 -11.70 10.76 12.31
C ARG A 173 -13.23 10.69 12.22
N ASN A 174 -13.87 11.76 11.74
CA ASN A 174 -15.32 11.80 11.55
C ASN A 174 -15.82 10.78 10.52
N LEU A 175 -15.10 10.62 9.42
CA LEU A 175 -15.45 9.67 8.36
C LEU A 175 -15.38 8.22 8.84
N TRP A 176 -14.36 7.89 9.62
CA TRP A 176 -14.06 6.52 10.01
C TRP A 176 -14.62 6.09 11.37
N LYS A 177 -15.14 7.03 12.20
CA LYS A 177 -15.64 6.74 13.57
C LYS A 177 -16.74 5.66 13.64
N LYS A 178 -17.46 5.44 12.54
CA LYS A 178 -18.52 4.41 12.45
C LYS A 178 -17.99 2.98 12.32
N PHE A 179 -16.68 2.80 12.09
CA PHE A 179 -16.07 1.48 11.90
C PHE A 179 -15.28 1.07 13.13
N GLU A 180 -15.50 -0.15 13.57
CA GLU A 180 -14.77 -0.74 14.70
C GLU A 180 -13.42 -1.32 14.28
N GLY A 181 -12.52 -1.48 15.25
CA GLY A 181 -11.22 -2.13 15.08
C GLY A 181 -10.17 -1.32 14.32
N ILE A 182 -10.45 -0.05 14.03
CA ILE A 182 -9.48 0.86 13.41
C ILE A 182 -8.48 1.39 14.44
N CYS A 183 -7.29 1.80 13.95
CA CYS A 183 -6.29 2.47 14.77
C CYS A 183 -6.64 3.94 15.01
N GLU A 184 -5.93 4.57 15.93
CA GLU A 184 -5.99 6.02 16.14
C GLU A 184 -5.56 6.76 14.87
N ILE A 185 -6.28 7.86 14.54
CA ILE A 185 -5.94 8.74 13.40
C ILE A 185 -5.49 10.09 13.95
N LYS A 186 -4.21 10.37 13.79
CA LYS A 186 -3.61 11.67 14.16
C LYS A 186 -3.65 12.66 13.01
N ALA A 187 -3.37 13.90 13.31
CA ALA A 187 -3.13 14.94 12.32
C ALA A 187 -1.64 15.27 12.32
N ILE A 188 -0.98 15.08 11.17
CA ILE A 188 0.42 15.46 10.98
C ILE A 188 0.48 16.25 9.68
N THR A 189 0.73 17.55 9.81
CA THR A 189 0.79 18.45 8.64
C THR A 189 1.97 18.07 7.75
N ASN A 190 1.71 17.92 6.44
CA ASN A 190 2.75 17.65 5.48
C ASN A 190 3.80 18.77 5.46
N ALA A 191 5.06 18.39 5.48
CA ALA A 191 6.16 19.29 5.21
C ALA A 191 6.28 19.58 3.71
N GLN A 192 6.81 20.74 3.39
CA GLN A 192 7.20 21.08 2.01
C GLN A 192 8.71 21.03 1.88
N ASN A 193 9.19 20.48 0.79
CA ASN A 193 10.59 20.62 0.39
C ASN A 193 10.74 21.96 -0.34
N TRP A 194 10.88 23.03 0.44
CA TRP A 194 10.98 24.38 -0.12
C TRP A 194 12.21 24.56 -1.03
N HIS A 195 13.31 23.85 -0.79
CA HIS A 195 14.50 23.85 -1.66
C HIS A 195 14.22 23.32 -3.08
N TYR A 196 13.21 22.46 -3.20
CA TYR A 196 12.77 21.92 -4.49
C TYR A 196 11.69 22.79 -5.14
N TRP A 197 10.76 23.33 -4.34
CA TRP A 197 9.59 24.05 -4.84
C TRP A 197 9.79 25.56 -4.96
N ALA A 198 10.72 26.14 -4.19
CA ALA A 198 10.96 27.57 -4.23
C ALA A 198 11.83 27.95 -5.42
N ASP A 199 11.43 28.98 -6.16
CA ASP A 199 12.27 29.60 -7.17
C ASP A 199 13.40 30.39 -6.47
N LYS A 200 14.64 30.05 -6.76
CA LYS A 200 15.84 30.69 -6.17
C LYS A 200 15.93 32.19 -6.48
N GLN A 201 15.26 32.68 -7.51
CA GLN A 201 15.24 34.09 -7.86
C GLN A 201 14.20 34.90 -7.06
N LEU A 202 13.28 34.22 -6.34
CA LEU A 202 12.26 34.86 -5.49
C LEU A 202 12.70 35.01 -4.04
N TYR A 203 13.88 34.50 -3.70
CA TYR A 203 14.52 34.57 -2.38
C TYR A 203 16.00 35.03 -2.54
#